data_6ee076d8258b0a23c2e85df62e4ad5a0
#
_entry.id   6ee076d8258b0a23c2e85df62e4ad5a0
#
_cell.length_a   1.000
_cell.length_b   1.000
_cell.length_c   1.000
_cell.angle_alpha   90.00
_cell.angle_beta   90.00
_cell.angle_gamma   90.00
#
_symmetry.space_group_name_H-M   'P 1'
#
loop_
_entity.id
_entity.type
_entity.pdbx_description
1 polymer ?
#
loop_
_entity_poly.entity_id
_entity_poly.type
_entity_poly.pdbx_seq_one_letter_code
_entity_poly.pdbx_strand_id
1 'polypeptide(L)'
;MFRPILHLGLHIIVPGTIAKLLFPDRWKTAWLLMLSAMIIDLDHLLANPIYDPNRCGINFHPLHSMLAMVIYAVVAAIPKTRIVGFGLLIHIALDGLDCVWMRVI
;
A
#
# COMPACT_ATOMS: atom_id res chain seq x y z
N MET A 1 0.09 10.58 17.16
CA MET A 1 -1.35 10.56 16.84
C MET A 1 -1.62 11.05 15.40
N PHE A 2 -0.93 12.13 15.00
CA PHE A 2 -1.09 12.68 13.64
C PHE A 2 -0.58 11.71 12.56
N ARG A 3 0.56 11.06 12.79
CA ARG A 3 1.19 10.19 11.78
C ARG A 3 0.29 9.03 11.32
N PRO A 4 -0.40 8.27 12.22
CA PRO A 4 -1.28 7.21 11.74
C PRO A 4 -2.43 7.70 10.88
N ILE A 5 -2.98 8.86 11.20
CA ILE A 5 -4.08 9.46 10.43
C ILE A 5 -3.58 9.87 9.05
N LEU A 6 -2.40 10.51 8.98
CA LEU A 6 -1.80 10.90 7.72
C LEU A 6 -1.44 9.67 6.88
N HIS A 7 -0.90 8.63 7.51
CA HIS A 7 -0.57 7.38 6.85
C HIS A 7 -1.79 6.77 6.15
N LEU A 8 -2.91 6.64 6.86
CA LEU A 8 -4.14 6.14 6.28
C LEU A 8 -4.66 7.06 5.17
N GLY A 9 -4.61 8.37 5.40
CA GLY A 9 -5.05 9.35 4.40
C GLY A 9 -4.25 9.23 3.09
N LEU A 10 -2.94 9.04 3.18
CA LEU A 10 -2.09 8.85 2.01
C LEU A 10 -2.43 7.57 1.25
N HIS A 11 -2.80 6.51 1.97
CA HIS A 11 -3.20 5.24 1.34
C HIS A 11 -4.48 5.38 0.52
N ILE A 12 -5.27 6.40 0.76
CA ILE A 12 -6.50 6.68 0.01
C ILE A 12 -6.24 7.70 -1.09
N ILE A 13 -5.56 8.80 -0.76
CA ILE A 13 -5.39 9.95 -1.66
C ILE A 13 -4.34 9.69 -2.74
N VAL A 14 -3.20 9.10 -2.39
CA VAL A 14 -2.11 8.89 -3.36
C VAL A 14 -2.55 7.95 -4.49
N PRO A 15 -3.20 6.81 -4.22
CA PRO A 15 -3.73 5.99 -5.32
C PRO A 15 -4.70 6.74 -6.21
N GLY A 16 -5.55 7.60 -5.63
CA GLY A 16 -6.49 8.40 -6.42
C GLY A 16 -5.78 9.38 -7.34
N THR A 17 -4.74 10.03 -6.85
CA THR A 17 -3.93 10.95 -7.65
C THR A 17 -3.23 10.22 -8.80
N ILE A 18 -2.61 9.09 -8.50
CA ILE A 18 -1.93 8.27 -9.52
C ILE A 18 -2.94 7.76 -10.55
N ALA A 19 -4.12 7.31 -10.09
CA ALA A 19 -5.17 6.84 -10.99
C ALA A 19 -5.59 7.94 -11.96
N LYS A 20 -5.73 9.16 -11.48
CA LYS A 20 -6.12 10.29 -12.32
C LYS A 20 -5.05 10.64 -13.34
N LEU A 21 -3.78 10.53 -12.97
CA LEU A 21 -2.66 10.85 -13.85
C LEU A 21 -2.42 9.77 -14.91
N LEU A 22 -2.53 8.49 -14.55
CA LEU A 22 -2.19 7.38 -15.44
C LEU A 22 -3.39 6.83 -16.19
N PHE A 23 -4.60 6.96 -15.64
CA PHE A 23 -5.81 6.38 -16.20
C PHE A 23 -6.95 7.41 -16.22
N PRO A 24 -6.75 8.57 -16.89
CA PRO A 24 -7.70 9.68 -16.80
C PRO A 24 -9.12 9.32 -17.25
N ASP A 25 -9.25 8.42 -18.23
CA ASP A 25 -10.56 8.06 -18.80
C ASP A 25 -11.36 7.10 -17.89
N ARG A 26 -10.71 6.49 -16.91
CA ARG A 26 -11.34 5.53 -16.00
C ARG A 26 -10.74 5.62 -14.61
N TRP A 27 -10.41 6.83 -14.18
CA TRP A 27 -9.68 7.01 -12.92
C TRP A 27 -10.45 6.54 -11.70
N LYS A 28 -11.80 6.64 -11.72
CA LYS A 28 -12.61 6.17 -10.58
C LYS A 28 -12.50 4.67 -10.41
N THR A 29 -12.63 3.91 -11.50
CA THR A 29 -12.47 2.46 -11.49
C THR A 29 -11.06 2.07 -11.09
N ALA A 30 -10.05 2.76 -11.67
CA ALA A 30 -8.66 2.50 -11.33
C ALA A 30 -8.40 2.77 -9.84
N TRP A 31 -8.93 3.86 -9.31
CA TRP A 31 -8.78 4.19 -7.89
C TRP A 31 -9.37 3.10 -7.00
N LEU A 32 -10.59 2.63 -7.31
CA LEU A 32 -11.23 1.56 -6.53
C LEU A 32 -10.40 0.27 -6.58
N LEU A 33 -9.88 -0.08 -7.75
CA LEU A 33 -9.02 -1.26 -7.89
C LEU A 33 -7.73 -1.11 -7.08
N MET A 34 -7.14 0.09 -7.07
CA MET A 34 -5.95 0.35 -6.26
C MET A 34 -6.25 0.30 -4.77
N LEU A 35 -7.43 0.79 -4.36
CA LEU A 35 -7.82 0.73 -2.95
C LEU A 35 -8.03 -0.71 -2.47
N SER A 36 -8.34 -1.64 -3.39
CA SER A 36 -8.46 -3.04 -3.02
C SER A 36 -7.15 -3.61 -2.47
N ALA A 37 -6.02 -2.95 -2.73
CA ALA A 37 -4.74 -3.34 -2.17
C ALA A 37 -4.72 -3.26 -0.64
N MET A 38 -5.62 -2.50 -0.02
CA MET A 38 -5.73 -2.45 1.43
C MET A 38 -6.01 -3.81 2.06
N ILE A 39 -6.48 -4.78 1.26
CA ILE A 39 -6.75 -6.13 1.75
C ILE A 39 -5.49 -6.82 2.28
N ILE A 40 -4.28 -6.42 1.82
CA ILE A 40 -3.05 -7.00 2.34
C ILE A 40 -2.81 -6.65 3.80
N ASP A 41 -3.47 -5.62 4.32
CA ASP A 41 -3.38 -5.28 5.74
C ASP A 41 -4.09 -6.28 6.65
N LEU A 42 -4.84 -7.23 6.09
CA LEU A 42 -5.41 -8.32 6.88
C LEU A 42 -4.33 -9.16 7.57
N ASP A 43 -3.09 -9.12 7.09
CA ASP A 43 -1.98 -9.83 7.71
C ASP A 43 -1.64 -9.29 9.10
N HIS A 44 -2.11 -8.08 9.45
CA HIS A 44 -1.97 -7.53 10.80
C HIS A 44 -2.66 -8.42 11.85
N LEU A 45 -3.68 -9.18 11.45
CA LEU A 45 -4.40 -10.08 12.36
C LEU A 45 -3.49 -11.19 12.90
N LEU A 46 -2.37 -11.46 12.24
CA LEU A 46 -1.40 -12.47 12.67
C LEU A 46 -0.39 -11.90 13.68
N ALA A 47 -0.43 -10.61 13.95
CA ALA A 47 0.53 -9.94 14.82
C ALA A 47 -0.05 -9.69 16.20
N ASN A 48 0.83 -9.58 17.19
CA ASN A 48 0.45 -9.24 18.56
C ASN A 48 1.39 -8.14 19.09
N PRO A 49 0.89 -6.93 19.34
CA PRO A 49 -0.49 -6.48 19.11
C PRO A 49 -0.81 -6.42 17.62
N ILE A 50 -2.10 -6.42 17.29
CA ILE A 50 -2.54 -6.35 15.89
C ILE A 50 -2.04 -5.07 15.24
N TYR A 51 -2.11 -3.95 15.95
CA TYR A 51 -1.62 -2.67 15.47
C TYR A 51 -0.64 -2.07 16.45
N ASP A 52 0.50 -1.59 15.91
CA ASP A 52 1.51 -0.86 16.69
C ASP A 52 2.03 0.28 15.81
N PRO A 53 1.77 1.54 16.17
CA PRO A 53 2.22 2.68 15.36
C PRO A 53 3.74 2.82 15.30
N ASN A 54 4.47 2.16 16.19
CA ASN A 54 5.93 2.21 16.23
C ASN A 54 6.59 1.02 15.56
N ARG A 55 5.80 0.16 14.91
CA ARG A 55 6.31 -1.04 14.24
C ARG A 55 6.30 -0.84 12.75
N CYS A 56 7.46 -1.01 12.11
CA CYS A 56 7.55 -1.02 10.66
C CYS A 56 6.97 -2.34 10.12
N GLY A 57 5.95 -2.25 9.26
CA GLY A 57 5.32 -3.42 8.69
C GLY A 57 6.13 -4.10 7.60
N ILE A 58 7.07 -3.37 6.96
CA ILE A 58 7.88 -3.91 5.87
C ILE A 58 8.76 -5.05 6.43
N ASN A 59 8.67 -6.22 5.79
CA ASN A 59 9.35 -7.46 6.19
C ASN A 59 8.92 -8.01 7.55
N PHE A 60 7.97 -7.37 8.23
CA PHE A 60 7.39 -7.90 9.46
C PHE A 60 6.11 -8.69 9.17
N HIS A 61 5.18 -8.08 8.43
CA HIS A 61 3.94 -8.76 8.04
C HIS A 61 4.17 -9.59 6.78
N PRO A 62 3.58 -10.80 6.68
CA PRO A 62 3.83 -11.69 5.53
C PRO A 62 3.52 -11.09 4.18
N LEU A 63 2.42 -10.33 4.08
CA LEU A 63 2.01 -9.72 2.80
C LEU A 63 2.78 -8.43 2.51
N HIS A 64 3.69 -8.04 3.39
CA HIS A 64 4.59 -6.89 3.22
C HIS A 64 6.05 -7.37 3.14
N SER A 65 6.27 -8.66 2.89
CA SER A 65 7.60 -9.25 2.80
C SER A 65 8.25 -8.97 1.45
N MET A 66 9.55 -9.21 1.35
CA MET A 66 10.28 -9.07 0.10
C MET A 66 9.70 -9.98 -0.99
N LEU A 67 9.33 -11.22 -0.65
CA LEU A 67 8.72 -12.13 -1.61
C LEU A 67 7.39 -11.58 -2.13
N ALA A 68 6.56 -11.06 -1.22
CA ALA A 68 5.30 -10.44 -1.61
C ALA A 68 5.52 -9.26 -2.55
N MET A 69 6.54 -8.42 -2.26
CA MET A 69 6.85 -7.27 -3.10
C MET A 69 7.23 -7.67 -4.52
N VAL A 70 8.00 -8.75 -4.67
CA VAL A 70 8.37 -9.27 -5.99
C VAL A 70 7.12 -9.74 -6.74
N ILE A 71 6.21 -10.43 -6.06
CA ILE A 71 4.94 -10.86 -6.64
C ILE A 71 4.13 -9.66 -7.11
N TYR A 72 4.07 -8.59 -6.29
CA TYR A 72 3.33 -7.38 -6.65
C TYR A 72 3.92 -6.69 -7.86
N ALA A 73 5.25 -6.69 -7.99
CA ALA A 73 5.91 -6.14 -9.17
C ALA A 73 5.54 -6.92 -10.43
N VAL A 74 5.45 -8.25 -10.33
CA VAL A 74 5.01 -9.10 -11.45
C VAL A 74 3.56 -8.79 -11.82
N VAL A 75 2.69 -8.65 -10.82
CA VAL A 75 1.27 -8.30 -11.03
C VAL A 75 1.16 -6.96 -11.76
N ALA A 76 2.00 -5.98 -11.38
CA ALA A 76 2.02 -4.67 -12.04
C ALA A 76 2.56 -4.74 -13.47
N ALA A 77 3.42 -5.71 -13.78
CA ALA A 77 3.98 -5.87 -15.11
C ALA A 77 2.98 -6.50 -16.10
N ILE A 78 2.01 -7.27 -15.60
CA ILE A 78 1.02 -7.93 -16.45
C ILE A 78 -0.10 -6.94 -16.78
N PRO A 79 -0.38 -6.68 -18.10
CA PRO A 79 -1.35 -5.64 -18.47
C PRO A 79 -2.74 -5.81 -17.86
N LYS A 80 -3.23 -7.04 -17.71
CA LYS A 80 -4.58 -7.31 -17.19
C LYS A 80 -4.72 -6.99 -15.70
N THR A 81 -3.62 -7.08 -14.94
CA THR A 81 -3.61 -6.89 -13.48
C THR A 81 -2.81 -5.66 -13.07
N ARG A 82 -2.38 -4.86 -14.04
CA ARG A 82 -1.47 -3.74 -13.81
C ARG A 82 -2.01 -2.73 -12.80
N ILE A 83 -3.28 -2.38 -12.91
CA ILE A 83 -3.88 -1.36 -12.03
C ILE A 83 -3.85 -1.85 -10.57
N VAL A 84 -4.23 -3.10 -10.33
CA VAL A 84 -4.17 -3.69 -8.99
C VAL A 84 -2.72 -3.74 -8.51
N GLY A 85 -1.79 -4.15 -9.38
CA GLY A 85 -0.37 -4.19 -9.06
C GLY A 85 0.18 -2.83 -8.67
N PHE A 86 -0.21 -1.77 -9.37
CA PHE A 86 0.17 -0.40 -9.01
C PHE A 86 -0.34 -0.05 -7.61
N GLY A 87 -1.59 -0.41 -7.30
CA GLY A 87 -2.15 -0.20 -5.97
C GLY A 87 -1.35 -0.91 -4.89
N LEU A 88 -0.97 -2.15 -5.13
CA LEU A 88 -0.16 -2.93 -4.19
C LEU A 88 1.22 -2.31 -3.97
N LEU A 89 1.89 -1.88 -5.04
CA LEU A 89 3.21 -1.26 -4.94
C LEU A 89 3.13 0.11 -4.26
N ILE A 90 2.10 0.90 -4.53
CA ILE A 90 1.88 2.18 -3.86
C ILE A 90 1.67 1.95 -2.36
N HIS A 91 0.86 0.97 -2.00
CA HIS A 91 0.61 0.61 -0.60
C HIS A 91 1.93 0.30 0.12
N ILE A 92 2.76 -0.56 -0.49
CA ILE A 92 4.05 -0.93 0.09
C ILE A 92 4.98 0.28 0.18
N ALA A 93 5.00 1.13 -0.85
CA ALA A 93 5.84 2.34 -0.84
C ALA A 93 5.44 3.29 0.28
N LEU A 94 4.14 3.46 0.52
CA LEU A 94 3.64 4.32 1.59
C LEU A 94 3.97 3.72 2.97
N ASP A 95 3.92 2.41 3.11
CA ASP A 95 4.33 1.74 4.34
C ASP A 95 5.83 1.94 4.59
N GLY A 96 6.64 1.84 3.53
CA GLY A 96 8.07 2.13 3.62
C GLY A 96 8.34 3.58 4.03
N LEU A 97 7.57 4.52 3.48
CA LEU A 97 7.67 5.93 3.84
C LEU A 97 7.38 6.12 5.34
N ASP A 98 6.34 5.46 5.86
CA ASP A 98 6.01 5.54 7.27
C ASP A 98 7.13 4.97 8.14
N CYS A 99 7.77 3.89 7.70
CA CYS A 99 8.91 3.30 8.41
C CYS A 99 10.08 4.29 8.48
N VAL A 100 10.38 5.00 7.40
CA VAL A 100 11.42 6.03 7.38
C VAL A 100 11.03 7.17 8.32
N TRP A 101 9.77 7.57 8.28
CA TRP A 101 9.24 8.65 9.12
C TRP A 101 9.40 8.33 10.60
N MET A 102 9.11 7.07 11.00
CA MET A 102 9.30 6.62 12.39
C MET A 102 10.72 6.84 12.89
N ARG A 103 11.70 6.65 12.01
CA ARG A 103 13.12 6.75 12.39
C ARG A 103 13.60 8.19 12.46
N VAL A 104 12.95 9.10 11.74
CA VAL A 104 13.38 10.50 11.65
C VAL A 104 12.72 11.33 12.74
N ILE A 105 11.49 11.01 13.10
CA ILE A 105 10.71 11.74 14.11
C ILE A 105 10.68 10.97 15.41
#